data_cbcb3d8f87f796bbcd653eab2d4d28a7
#
_entry.id   cbcb3d8f87f796bbcd653eab2d4d28a7
#
_cell.length_a   1.000
_cell.length_b   1.000
_cell.length_c   1.000
_cell.angle_alpha   90.00
_cell.angle_beta   90.00
_cell.angle_gamma   90.00
#
_symmetry.space_group_name_H-M   'P 1'
#
loop_
_entity.id
_entity.type
_entity.pdbx_description
1 polymer ?
#
loop_
_entity_poly.entity_id
_entity_poly.type
_entity_poly.pdbx_seq_one_letter_code
_entity_poly.pdbx_strand_id
1 'polypeptide(L)'
;FLLAYYAALRHEPTNPPPEVENIDAIAAIQKYAPQVVIGSWITQKAYADTDSSVGANLFGPEEFDILAADSVEAYVHIGNWDSHKDKRIFKVKHREFKYPWLVSRAKDQSKNSIWVWGK
;
A
#
# COMPACT_ATOMS: atom_id res chain seq x y z
N PHE A 1 -1.47 16.43 3.57
CA PHE A 1 -1.09 15.92 2.26
C PHE A 1 -2.24 15.15 1.58
N LEU A 2 -2.77 14.14 2.22
CA LEU A 2 -3.95 13.41 1.73
C LEU A 2 -5.19 14.32 1.67
N LEU A 3 -5.36 15.18 2.65
CA LEU A 3 -6.44 16.18 2.67
C LEU A 3 -6.38 17.13 1.48
N ALA A 4 -5.17 17.57 1.10
CA ALA A 4 -4.99 18.42 -0.08
C ALA A 4 -5.38 17.71 -1.37
N TYR A 5 -5.07 16.41 -1.49
CA TYR A 5 -5.45 15.61 -2.63
C TYR A 5 -6.98 15.48 -2.75
N TYR A 6 -7.67 15.17 -1.67
CA TYR A 6 -9.13 15.07 -1.67
C TYR A 6 -9.80 16.42 -1.94
N ALA A 7 -9.25 17.52 -1.42
CA ALA A 7 -9.75 18.86 -1.73
C ALA A 7 -9.62 19.18 -3.23
N ALA A 8 -8.50 18.80 -3.86
CA ALA A 8 -8.30 18.98 -5.29
C ALA A 8 -9.31 18.17 -6.13
N LEU A 9 -9.75 17.02 -5.65
CA LEU A 9 -10.80 16.20 -6.27
C LEU A 9 -12.21 16.65 -5.87
N ARG A 10 -12.36 17.70 -5.10
CA ARG A 10 -13.63 18.19 -4.54
C ARG A 10 -14.35 17.15 -3.66
N HIS A 11 -13.60 16.31 -2.99
CA HIS A 11 -14.10 15.40 -1.97
C HIS A 11 -13.94 16.06 -0.61
N GLU A 12 -14.95 15.95 0.23
CA GLU A 12 -14.83 16.39 1.62
C GLU A 12 -13.87 15.47 2.38
N PRO A 13 -12.87 16.02 3.09
CA PRO A 13 -12.02 15.20 3.94
C PRO A 13 -12.82 14.61 5.10
N THR A 14 -12.66 13.33 5.34
CA THR A 14 -13.22 12.68 6.52
C THR A 14 -12.25 12.82 7.68
N ASN A 15 -12.79 13.15 8.85
CA ASN A 15 -11.99 13.11 10.07
C ASN A 15 -11.79 11.65 10.47
N PRO A 16 -10.54 11.16 10.55
CA PRO A 16 -10.32 9.78 10.98
C PRO A 16 -10.69 9.60 12.45
N PRO A 17 -11.03 8.36 12.87
CA PRO A 17 -11.22 8.04 14.27
C PRO A 17 -9.98 8.38 15.11
N PRO A 18 -10.12 8.61 16.43
CA PRO A 18 -8.97 8.95 17.29
C PRO A 18 -7.85 7.93 17.29
N GLU A 19 -8.14 6.66 16.97
CA GLU A 19 -7.16 5.58 16.89
C GLU A 19 -6.24 5.68 15.69
N VAL A 20 -6.62 6.48 14.69
CA VAL A 20 -5.81 6.70 13.49
C VAL A 20 -4.85 7.86 13.75
N GLU A 21 -3.56 7.57 13.70
CA GLU A 21 -2.52 8.57 13.88
C GLU A 21 -2.10 9.15 12.53
N ASN A 22 -1.86 10.46 12.52
CA ASN A 22 -1.23 11.13 11.37
C ASN A 22 0.29 10.97 11.46
N ILE A 23 0.78 9.81 11.08
CA ILE A 23 2.18 9.40 11.19
C ILE A 23 2.56 8.60 9.94
N ASP A 24 3.79 8.75 9.44
CA ASP A 24 4.23 7.91 8.34
C ASP A 24 4.52 6.46 8.79
N ALA A 25 4.55 5.55 7.82
CA ALA A 25 4.65 4.12 8.12
C ALA A 25 5.95 3.75 8.83
N ILE A 26 7.08 4.36 8.48
CA ILE A 26 8.37 4.04 9.12
C ILE A 26 8.37 4.53 10.57
N ALA A 27 7.88 5.73 10.82
CA ALA A 27 7.77 6.25 12.18
C ALA A 27 6.81 5.41 13.03
N ALA A 28 5.70 4.94 12.45
CA ALA A 28 4.77 4.04 13.12
C ALA A 28 5.41 2.70 13.47
N ILE A 29 6.19 2.13 12.55
CA ILE A 29 6.93 0.88 12.78
C ILE A 29 7.94 1.05 13.93
N GLN A 30 8.65 2.16 13.96
CA GLN A 30 9.59 2.46 15.05
C GLN A 30 8.87 2.62 16.40
N LYS A 31 7.69 3.23 16.38
CA LYS A 31 6.90 3.48 17.59
C LYS A 31 6.27 2.20 18.17
N TYR A 32 5.70 1.36 17.30
CA TYR A 32 4.86 0.23 17.71
C TYR A 32 5.54 -1.14 17.55
N ALA A 33 6.66 -1.23 16.83
CA ALA A 33 7.37 -2.47 16.55
C ALA A 33 6.43 -3.61 16.08
N PRO A 34 5.60 -3.41 15.04
CA PRO A 34 4.66 -4.43 14.58
C PRO A 34 5.39 -5.60 13.94
N GLN A 35 4.83 -6.80 14.08
CA GLN A 35 5.31 -7.99 13.37
C GLN A 35 4.72 -8.10 11.96
N VAL A 36 3.50 -7.60 11.78
CA VAL A 36 2.82 -7.60 10.48
C VAL A 36 2.37 -6.19 10.14
N VAL A 37 2.65 -5.76 8.93
CA VAL A 37 2.19 -4.47 8.41
C VAL A 37 1.22 -4.74 7.26
N ILE A 38 0.08 -4.06 7.28
CA ILE A 38 -0.95 -4.19 6.26
C ILE A 38 -1.07 -2.87 5.49
N GLY A 39 -0.86 -2.94 4.18
CA GLY A 39 -1.16 -1.86 3.26
C GLY A 39 -2.41 -2.16 2.46
N SER A 40 -3.29 -1.20 2.31
CA SER A 40 -4.50 -1.34 1.52
C SER A 40 -4.56 -0.25 0.47
N TRP A 41 -4.57 -0.65 -0.79
CA TRP A 41 -4.66 0.28 -1.93
C TRP A 41 -3.54 1.33 -1.94
N ILE A 42 -2.33 0.91 -1.61
CA ILE A 42 -1.15 1.78 -1.69
C ILE A 42 -0.73 1.89 -3.15
N THR A 43 -0.93 3.05 -3.74
CA THR A 43 -0.72 3.28 -5.17
C THR A 43 0.75 3.57 -5.48
N GLN A 44 1.25 3.03 -6.57
CA GLN A 44 2.57 3.31 -7.09
C GLN A 44 2.54 4.44 -8.14
N LYS A 45 3.68 5.04 -8.40
CA LYS A 45 3.84 5.97 -9.52
C LYS A 45 3.79 5.20 -10.84
N ALA A 46 3.00 5.73 -11.77
CA ALA A 46 2.91 5.25 -13.14
C ALA A 46 3.17 6.43 -14.10
N TYR A 47 3.53 6.13 -15.34
CA TYR A 47 3.56 7.10 -16.45
C TYR A 47 4.66 8.18 -16.42
N ALA A 48 5.91 7.80 -16.22
CA ALA A 48 7.01 8.72 -16.57
C ALA A 48 8.09 7.95 -17.30
N ASP A 49 8.20 8.11 -18.62
CA ASP A 49 9.08 7.34 -19.50
C ASP A 49 10.57 7.40 -19.09
N THR A 50 10.96 8.43 -18.34
CA THR A 50 12.35 8.66 -17.92
C THR A 50 12.54 8.74 -16.42
N ASP A 51 11.48 8.56 -15.61
CA ASP A 51 11.55 8.67 -14.17
C ASP A 51 11.91 7.32 -13.55
N SER A 52 13.10 7.24 -12.94
CA SER A 52 13.56 6.04 -12.24
C SER A 52 12.71 5.68 -11.02
N SER A 53 11.84 6.57 -10.58
CA SER A 53 10.92 6.31 -9.46
C SER A 53 9.63 5.62 -9.87
N VAL A 54 9.42 5.34 -11.17
CA VAL A 54 8.25 4.59 -11.65
C VAL A 54 8.19 3.24 -10.96
N GLY A 55 7.00 2.89 -10.45
CA GLY A 55 6.79 1.69 -9.66
C GLY A 55 7.05 1.87 -8.16
N ALA A 56 7.70 2.97 -7.76
CA ALA A 56 7.79 3.37 -6.37
C ALA A 56 6.41 3.82 -5.85
N ASN A 57 6.19 3.74 -4.57
CA ASN A 57 4.93 4.21 -3.99
C ASN A 57 4.74 5.71 -4.24
N LEU A 58 3.52 6.08 -4.59
CA LEU A 58 3.17 7.47 -4.83
C LEU A 58 3.25 8.28 -3.54
N PHE A 59 2.86 7.68 -2.42
CA PHE A 59 2.91 8.26 -1.10
C PHE A 59 3.48 7.25 -0.11
N GLY A 60 4.31 7.72 0.79
CA GLY A 60 4.89 6.90 1.84
C GLY A 60 6.14 6.12 1.42
N PRO A 61 6.68 5.30 2.33
CA PRO A 61 7.89 4.53 2.09
C PRO A 61 7.63 3.32 1.17
N GLU A 62 8.72 2.79 0.63
CA GLU A 62 8.67 1.53 -0.12
C GLU A 62 8.43 0.35 0.83
N GLU A 63 7.79 -0.69 0.31
CA GLU A 63 7.58 -1.92 1.06
C GLU A 63 8.90 -2.60 1.45
N PHE A 64 9.95 -2.39 0.66
CA PHE A 64 11.28 -2.89 1.00
C PHE A 64 11.79 -2.29 2.33
N ASP A 65 11.54 -1.01 2.55
CA ASP A 65 11.95 -0.34 3.79
C ASP A 65 11.11 -0.83 4.97
N ILE A 66 9.84 -1.12 4.74
CA ILE A 66 8.95 -1.70 5.74
C ILE A 66 9.45 -3.09 6.15
N LEU A 67 9.72 -3.96 5.16
CA LEU A 67 10.21 -5.32 5.42
C LEU A 67 11.63 -5.33 6.02
N ALA A 68 12.43 -4.29 5.80
CA ALA A 68 13.77 -4.19 6.37
C ALA A 68 13.75 -3.88 7.87
N ALA A 69 12.65 -3.43 8.42
CA ALA A 69 12.54 -3.13 9.85
C ALA A 69 12.65 -4.41 10.69
N ASP A 70 13.41 -4.36 11.78
CA ASP A 70 13.73 -5.54 12.59
C ASP A 70 12.50 -6.27 13.14
N SER A 71 11.48 -5.53 13.54
CA SER A 71 10.26 -6.12 14.10
C SER A 71 9.34 -6.75 13.06
N VAL A 72 9.41 -6.31 11.80
CA VAL A 72 8.46 -6.73 10.76
C VAL A 72 8.85 -8.07 10.20
N GLU A 73 7.95 -9.04 10.29
CA GLU A 73 8.10 -10.39 9.76
C GLU A 73 7.36 -10.59 8.44
N ALA A 74 6.28 -9.83 8.22
CA ALA A 74 5.48 -9.92 7.01
C ALA A 74 4.85 -8.58 6.64
N TYR A 75 4.72 -8.37 5.34
CA TYR A 75 3.93 -7.29 4.75
C TYR A 75 2.78 -7.88 3.95
N VAL A 76 1.59 -7.34 4.15
CA VAL A 76 0.36 -7.77 3.45
C VAL A 76 -0.15 -6.59 2.65
N HIS A 77 -0.41 -6.78 1.36
CA HIS A 77 -1.05 -5.77 0.53
C HIS A 77 -2.41 -6.26 0.03
N ILE A 78 -3.42 -5.43 0.22
CA ILE A 78 -4.78 -5.68 -0.26
C ILE A 78 -5.04 -4.72 -1.41
N GLY A 79 -5.41 -5.24 -2.57
CA GLY A 79 -5.62 -4.39 -3.72
C GLY A 79 -6.17 -5.13 -4.94
N ASN A 80 -5.88 -4.58 -6.11
CA ASN A 80 -6.31 -5.11 -7.40
C ASN A 80 -5.13 -5.12 -8.36
N TRP A 81 -4.96 -6.21 -9.10
CA TRP A 81 -3.80 -6.36 -9.99
C TRP A 81 -3.68 -5.24 -11.01
N ASP A 82 -4.79 -4.84 -11.63
CA ASP A 82 -4.75 -3.75 -12.62
C ASP A 82 -4.24 -2.43 -12.04
N SER A 83 -4.56 -2.17 -10.77
CA SER A 83 -4.16 -0.93 -10.09
C SER A 83 -2.75 -0.98 -9.52
N HIS A 84 -2.24 -2.15 -9.17
CA HIS A 84 -1.02 -2.28 -8.35
C HIS A 84 0.11 -3.07 -9.02
N LYS A 85 -0.11 -3.64 -10.20
CA LYS A 85 0.83 -4.54 -10.90
C LYS A 85 2.23 -3.96 -11.10
N ASP A 86 2.35 -2.65 -11.19
CA ASP A 86 3.63 -1.99 -11.47
C ASP A 86 4.46 -1.70 -10.20
N LYS A 87 3.94 -2.07 -9.02
CA LYS A 87 4.71 -1.92 -7.77
C LYS A 87 5.97 -2.76 -7.82
N ARG A 88 7.08 -2.18 -7.38
CA ARG A 88 8.40 -2.83 -7.41
C ARG A 88 8.46 -4.09 -6.56
N ILE A 89 7.69 -4.12 -5.47
CA ILE A 89 7.69 -5.26 -4.55
C ILE A 89 7.24 -6.57 -5.22
N PHE A 90 6.45 -6.50 -6.30
CA PHE A 90 6.02 -7.69 -7.02
C PHE A 90 7.15 -8.47 -7.69
N LYS A 91 8.34 -7.88 -7.82
CA LYS A 91 9.53 -8.58 -8.30
C LYS A 91 10.12 -9.54 -7.26
N VAL A 92 9.70 -9.40 -6.02
CA VAL A 92 10.13 -10.26 -4.93
C VAL A 92 9.12 -11.38 -4.74
N LYS A 93 9.60 -12.57 -4.40
CA LYS A 93 8.74 -13.74 -4.17
C LYS A 93 7.68 -13.41 -3.13
N HIS A 94 6.45 -13.79 -3.44
CA HIS A 94 5.29 -13.53 -2.59
C HIS A 94 4.24 -14.63 -2.77
N ARG A 95 3.24 -14.61 -1.90
CA ARG A 95 2.05 -15.45 -2.00
C ARG A 95 0.86 -14.59 -2.37
N GLU A 96 -0.09 -15.15 -3.11
CA GLU A 96 -1.33 -14.49 -3.51
C GLU A 96 -2.54 -15.28 -3.02
N PHE A 97 -3.52 -14.57 -2.49
CA PHE A 97 -4.79 -15.13 -2.03
C PHE A 97 -5.96 -14.39 -2.66
N LYS A 98 -6.92 -15.15 -3.17
CA LYS A 98 -8.16 -14.63 -3.76
C LYS A 98 -9.36 -15.15 -3.00
N TYR A 99 -10.30 -14.26 -2.73
CA TYR A 99 -11.51 -14.61 -2.01
C TYR A 99 -12.74 -13.99 -2.70
N PRO A 100 -13.87 -14.72 -2.84
CA PRO A 100 -15.08 -14.19 -3.46
C PRO A 100 -15.67 -12.97 -2.74
N TRP A 101 -15.42 -12.86 -1.43
CA TRP A 101 -15.92 -11.74 -0.62
C TRP A 101 -15.03 -10.49 -0.72
N LEU A 102 -13.88 -10.58 -1.35
CA LEU A 102 -12.96 -9.46 -1.49
C LEU A 102 -13.45 -8.57 -2.64
N VAL A 103 -14.14 -7.50 -2.28
CA VAL A 103 -14.72 -6.55 -3.23
C VAL A 103 -14.05 -5.19 -3.15
N SER A 104 -14.08 -4.45 -4.25
CA SER A 104 -13.49 -3.12 -4.36
C SER A 104 -14.30 -2.28 -5.36
N ARG A 105 -13.83 -1.07 -5.62
CA ARG A 105 -14.37 -0.22 -6.70
C ARG A 105 -13.70 -0.48 -8.06
N ALA A 106 -12.82 -1.46 -8.16
CA ALA A 106 -12.13 -1.76 -9.39
C ALA A 106 -13.10 -2.27 -10.46
N LYS A 107 -12.80 -1.98 -11.73
CA LYS A 107 -13.62 -2.39 -12.86
C LYS A 107 -13.69 -3.90 -12.97
N ASP A 108 -12.57 -4.59 -12.78
CA ASP A 108 -12.48 -6.05 -12.82
C ASP A 108 -12.28 -6.60 -11.41
N GLN A 109 -13.36 -7.05 -10.79
CA GLN A 109 -13.35 -7.59 -9.43
C GLN A 109 -12.59 -8.92 -9.32
N SER A 110 -12.45 -9.67 -10.43
CA SER A 110 -11.69 -10.93 -10.43
C SER A 110 -10.20 -10.75 -10.15
N LYS A 111 -9.70 -9.52 -10.26
CA LYS A 111 -8.30 -9.16 -10.02
C LYS A 111 -8.04 -8.62 -8.63
N ASN A 112 -9.04 -8.60 -7.76
CA ASN A 112 -8.84 -8.30 -6.35
C ASN A 112 -8.02 -9.41 -5.70
N SER A 113 -7.02 -9.05 -4.95
CA SER A 113 -6.13 -10.02 -4.29
C SER A 113 -5.56 -9.48 -3.00
N ILE A 114 -5.11 -10.43 -2.18
CA ILE A 114 -4.26 -10.17 -1.02
C ILE A 114 -2.91 -10.80 -1.33
N TRP A 115 -1.85 -10.00 -1.27
CA TRP A 115 -0.49 -10.47 -1.48
C TRP A 115 0.29 -10.39 -0.17
N VAL A 116 1.13 -11.39 0.07
CA VAL A 116 1.90 -11.51 1.31
C VAL A 116 3.38 -11.72 0.98
N TRP A 117 4.23 -10.88 1.53
CA TRP A 117 5.67 -11.00 1.54
C TRP A 117 6.14 -11.31 2.94
N GLY A 118 6.95 -12.34 3.10
CA GLY A 118 7.56 -12.70 4.37
C GLY A 118 9.08 -12.56 4.32
N LYS A 119 9.68 -12.49 5.48
CA LYS A 119 11.14 -12.58 5.59
C LYS A 119 11.63 -14.01 5.45
#